data_f9feef9371b8e517dba965706b6a865e
#
_entry.id   f9feef9371b8e517dba965706b6a865e
#
_cell.length_a   1.000
_cell.length_b   1.000
_cell.length_c   1.000
_cell.angle_alpha   90.00
_cell.angle_beta   90.00
_cell.angle_gamma   90.00
#
_symmetry.space_group_name_H-M   'P 1'
#
loop_
_entity.id
_entity.type
_entity.pdbx_description
1 polymer ?
#
loop_
_entity_poly.entity_id
_entity_poly.type
_entity_poly.pdbx_seq_one_letter_code
_entity_poly.pdbx_strand_id
1 'polypeptide(L)'
;NEGEGVKHFYQVMSQTMQRLSDFDFELVCVDDGSKDNSLEQLISISKQDPRVIVLEFSRNFGKEPAMTAGIDAASGDCVIPMDADLQDPPALIGDMLQKWQGGAEVVLAKRVDRSTDSYSKRTTALMFYRLHNALSHLQIPENVGDYRLMDRVVVDALKQLPERQRFMKGLFAWVGFKTATVEYARDARLVGDSKFSGWKLWNFAIEGI
;
A
#
# COMPACT_ATOMS: atom_id res chain seq x y z
N ASN A 1 2.35 11.91 -9.81
CA ASN A 1 3.44 12.55 -10.57
C ASN A 1 4.77 11.93 -10.15
N GLU A 2 5.09 10.78 -10.73
CA GLU A 2 6.28 9.96 -10.44
C GLU A 2 7.07 9.67 -11.73
N GLY A 3 7.00 10.57 -12.73
CA GLY A 3 7.55 10.35 -14.07
C GLY A 3 9.01 9.89 -14.11
N GLU A 4 9.87 10.37 -13.20
CA GLU A 4 11.26 9.89 -13.10
C GLU A 4 11.36 8.53 -12.38
N GLY A 5 10.41 8.21 -11.48
CA GLY A 5 10.39 7.00 -10.66
C GLY A 5 9.74 5.79 -11.33
N VAL A 6 8.79 5.98 -12.26
CA VAL A 6 8.00 4.90 -12.86
C VAL A 6 8.85 3.80 -13.48
N LYS A 7 9.83 4.16 -14.29
CA LYS A 7 10.72 3.18 -14.95
C LYS A 7 11.57 2.43 -13.94
N HIS A 8 12.10 3.15 -12.95
CA HIS A 8 12.91 2.55 -11.89
C HIS A 8 12.07 1.58 -11.05
N PHE A 9 10.86 2.00 -10.64
CA PHE A 9 9.91 1.14 -9.95
C PHE A 9 9.63 -0.14 -10.74
N TYR A 10 9.28 -0.02 -12.03
CA TYR A 10 9.03 -1.18 -12.88
C TYR A 10 10.25 -2.11 -12.98
N GLN A 11 11.46 -1.57 -13.14
CA GLN A 11 12.68 -2.37 -13.20
C GLN A 11 12.88 -3.18 -11.91
N VAL A 12 12.74 -2.56 -10.74
CA VAL A 12 12.87 -3.24 -9.44
C VAL A 12 11.80 -4.31 -9.26
N MET A 13 10.55 -4.00 -9.61
CA MET A 13 9.44 -4.96 -9.53
C MET A 13 9.65 -6.12 -10.50
N SER A 14 10.04 -5.86 -11.75
CA SER A 14 10.32 -6.91 -12.73
C SER A 14 11.43 -7.87 -12.27
N GLN A 15 12.50 -7.35 -11.67
CA GLN A 15 13.56 -8.18 -11.09
C GLN A 15 13.06 -8.99 -9.89
N THR A 16 12.20 -8.42 -9.06
CA THR A 16 11.60 -9.13 -7.92
C THR A 16 10.70 -10.27 -8.39
N MET A 17 9.83 -10.02 -9.35
CA MET A 17 8.97 -11.04 -9.96
C MET A 17 9.78 -12.17 -10.61
N GLN A 18 10.88 -11.84 -11.29
CA GLN A 18 11.77 -12.86 -11.89
C GLN A 18 12.44 -13.76 -10.84
N ARG A 19 12.80 -13.22 -9.67
CA ARG A 19 13.39 -14.00 -8.56
C ARG A 19 12.37 -14.94 -7.89
N LEU A 20 11.10 -14.61 -7.97
CA LEU A 20 9.99 -15.34 -7.37
C LEU A 20 9.23 -16.14 -8.45
N SER A 21 9.98 -16.88 -9.28
CA SER A 21 9.49 -17.57 -10.47
C SER A 21 8.46 -18.67 -10.21
N ASP A 22 8.27 -19.08 -8.96
CA ASP A 22 7.26 -20.06 -8.55
C ASP A 22 5.84 -19.45 -8.50
N PHE A 23 5.73 -18.15 -8.72
CA PHE A 23 4.47 -17.41 -8.72
C PHE A 23 4.24 -16.68 -10.04
N ASP A 24 2.99 -16.63 -10.47
CA ASP A 24 2.53 -15.74 -11.53
C ASP A 24 2.19 -14.38 -10.95
N PHE A 25 2.61 -13.30 -11.62
CA PHE A 25 2.41 -11.93 -11.14
C PHE A 25 1.63 -11.10 -12.15
N GLU A 26 0.76 -10.25 -11.64
CA GLU A 26 0.26 -9.07 -12.33
C GLU A 26 0.66 -7.80 -11.55
N LEU A 27 0.89 -6.72 -12.26
CA LEU A 27 1.22 -5.42 -11.70
C LEU A 27 0.14 -4.42 -12.09
N VAL A 28 -0.79 -4.14 -11.18
CA VAL A 28 -1.87 -3.16 -11.38
C VAL A 28 -1.37 -1.79 -10.96
N CYS A 29 -1.14 -0.91 -11.94
CA CYS A 29 -0.70 0.46 -11.72
C CYS A 29 -1.89 1.42 -11.83
N VAL A 30 -2.14 2.23 -10.82
CA VAL A 30 -3.20 3.24 -10.82
C VAL A 30 -2.59 4.63 -10.95
N ASP A 31 -2.92 5.33 -12.04
CA ASP A 31 -2.58 6.73 -12.23
C ASP A 31 -3.71 7.62 -11.70
N ASP A 32 -3.45 8.32 -10.61
CA ASP A 32 -4.41 9.22 -9.96
C ASP A 32 -4.35 10.64 -10.56
N GLY A 33 -4.53 10.72 -11.89
CA GLY A 33 -4.60 11.97 -12.64
C GLY A 33 -3.26 12.73 -12.65
N SER A 34 -2.16 12.07 -12.97
CA SER A 34 -0.84 12.69 -13.11
C SER A 34 -0.83 13.79 -14.17
N LYS A 35 -0.02 14.83 -13.94
CA LYS A 35 0.15 15.96 -14.85
C LYS A 35 1.49 15.96 -15.57
N ASP A 36 2.33 14.99 -15.27
CA ASP A 36 3.62 14.74 -15.90
C ASP A 36 3.51 13.55 -16.86
N ASN A 37 4.64 13.02 -17.31
CA ASN A 37 4.69 11.89 -18.23
C ASN A 37 4.54 10.50 -17.57
N SER A 38 4.07 10.43 -16.31
CA SER A 38 3.88 9.17 -15.59
C SER A 38 2.97 8.20 -16.34
N LEU A 39 1.79 8.68 -16.76
CA LEU A 39 0.81 7.86 -17.50
C LEU A 39 1.36 7.33 -18.82
N GLU A 40 2.03 8.19 -19.60
CA GLU A 40 2.63 7.80 -20.88
C GLU A 40 3.65 6.68 -20.71
N GLN A 41 4.46 6.77 -19.65
CA GLN A 41 5.44 5.75 -19.33
C GLN A 41 4.78 4.42 -18.91
N LEU A 42 3.74 4.46 -18.06
CA LEU A 42 2.98 3.27 -17.68
C LEU A 42 2.35 2.60 -18.90
N ILE A 43 1.72 3.35 -19.79
CA ILE A 43 1.15 2.83 -21.04
C ILE A 43 2.24 2.23 -21.94
N SER A 44 3.41 2.86 -22.02
CA SER A 44 4.54 2.30 -22.78
C SER A 44 5.02 0.97 -22.22
N ILE A 45 5.07 0.84 -20.89
CA ILE A 45 5.47 -0.39 -20.20
C ILE A 45 4.42 -1.49 -20.42
N SER A 46 3.13 -1.19 -20.25
CA SER A 46 2.06 -2.17 -20.42
C SER A 46 1.95 -2.75 -21.83
N LYS A 47 2.37 -1.99 -22.85
CA LYS A 47 2.47 -2.51 -24.23
C LYS A 47 3.62 -3.53 -24.42
N GLN A 48 4.63 -3.50 -23.56
CA GLN A 48 5.80 -4.35 -23.63
C GLN A 48 5.70 -5.56 -22.67
N ASP A 49 4.99 -5.39 -21.57
CA ASP A 49 4.80 -6.44 -20.55
C ASP A 49 3.30 -6.64 -20.28
N PRO A 50 2.68 -7.74 -20.76
CA PRO A 50 1.25 -8.00 -20.60
C PRO A 50 0.83 -8.22 -19.14
N ARG A 51 1.78 -8.39 -18.22
CA ARG A 51 1.49 -8.48 -16.78
C ARG A 51 1.16 -7.10 -16.17
N VAL A 52 1.45 -6.01 -16.87
CA VAL A 52 1.23 -4.65 -16.39
C VAL A 52 -0.13 -4.13 -16.85
N ILE A 53 -1.01 -3.90 -15.90
CA ILE A 53 -2.35 -3.33 -16.09
C ILE A 53 -2.30 -1.88 -15.64
N VAL A 54 -2.84 -0.96 -16.44
CA VAL A 54 -2.87 0.48 -16.13
C VAL A 54 -4.32 0.93 -15.97
N LEU A 55 -4.61 1.52 -14.82
CA LEU A 55 -5.87 2.21 -14.54
C LEU A 55 -5.61 3.71 -14.49
N GLU A 56 -6.35 4.47 -15.30
CA GLU A 56 -6.25 5.92 -15.35
C GLU A 56 -7.48 6.57 -14.73
N PHE A 57 -7.27 7.49 -13.79
CA PHE A 57 -8.33 8.34 -13.27
C PHE A 57 -8.42 9.65 -14.04
N SER A 58 -9.64 10.10 -14.29
CA SER A 58 -9.92 11.37 -15.02
C SER A 58 -9.39 12.63 -14.30
N ARG A 59 -9.11 12.53 -13.00
CA ARG A 59 -8.48 13.56 -12.17
C ARG A 59 -7.89 12.93 -10.90
N ASN A 60 -7.19 13.71 -10.10
CA ASN A 60 -6.74 13.28 -8.78
C ASN A 60 -7.95 13.13 -7.84
N PHE A 61 -8.18 11.90 -7.35
CA PHE A 61 -9.17 11.52 -6.34
C PHE A 61 -8.53 11.22 -4.98
N GLY A 62 -7.22 11.01 -4.94
CA GLY A 62 -6.44 10.72 -3.75
C GLY A 62 -6.06 9.24 -3.58
N LYS A 63 -5.19 8.98 -2.61
CA LYS A 63 -4.57 7.67 -2.39
C LYS A 63 -5.60 6.56 -2.09
N GLU A 64 -6.59 6.84 -1.24
CA GLU A 64 -7.57 5.82 -0.82
C GLU A 64 -8.43 5.32 -2.00
N PRO A 65 -9.01 6.18 -2.87
CA PRO A 65 -9.69 5.74 -4.09
C PRO A 65 -8.77 5.01 -5.06
N ALA A 66 -7.52 5.46 -5.22
CA ALA A 66 -6.56 4.80 -6.10
C ALA A 66 -6.22 3.39 -5.61
N MET A 67 -5.96 3.23 -4.31
CA MET A 67 -5.72 1.92 -3.69
C MET A 67 -6.94 1.00 -3.82
N THR A 68 -8.14 1.53 -3.59
CA THR A 68 -9.40 0.79 -3.78
C THR A 68 -9.52 0.27 -5.20
N ALA A 69 -9.32 1.12 -6.22
CA ALA A 69 -9.42 0.71 -7.61
C ALA A 69 -8.38 -0.36 -7.99
N GLY A 70 -7.16 -0.24 -7.47
CA GLY A 70 -6.12 -1.25 -7.67
C GLY A 70 -6.49 -2.61 -7.06
N ILE A 71 -7.02 -2.61 -5.82
CA ILE A 71 -7.49 -3.82 -5.13
C ILE A 71 -8.70 -4.44 -5.87
N ASP A 72 -9.63 -3.61 -6.34
CA ASP A 72 -10.83 -4.07 -7.06
C ASP A 72 -10.49 -4.69 -8.41
N ALA A 73 -9.48 -4.18 -9.10
CA ALA A 73 -9.03 -4.69 -10.39
C ALA A 73 -8.13 -5.92 -10.29
N ALA A 74 -7.48 -6.12 -9.15
CA ALA A 74 -6.57 -7.24 -8.95
C ALA A 74 -7.29 -8.59 -8.99
N SER A 75 -6.72 -9.56 -9.73
CA SER A 75 -7.28 -10.90 -9.99
C SER A 75 -6.51 -12.05 -9.31
N GLY A 76 -5.27 -11.83 -8.87
CA GLY A 76 -4.41 -12.85 -8.27
C GLY A 76 -4.97 -13.47 -6.96
N ASP A 77 -4.47 -14.62 -6.54
CA ASP A 77 -4.86 -15.32 -5.31
C ASP A 77 -4.51 -14.53 -4.05
N CYS A 78 -3.55 -13.63 -4.14
CA CYS A 78 -3.28 -12.64 -3.09
C CYS A 78 -2.96 -11.27 -3.71
N VAL A 79 -3.10 -10.20 -2.94
CA VAL A 79 -2.88 -8.81 -3.37
C VAL A 79 -1.96 -8.09 -2.40
N ILE A 80 -0.99 -7.36 -2.95
CA ILE A 80 -0.03 -6.57 -2.18
C ILE A 80 -0.09 -5.11 -2.64
N PRO A 81 -0.83 -4.21 -1.95
CA PRO A 81 -0.78 -2.78 -2.24
C PRO A 81 0.58 -2.21 -1.84
N MET A 82 1.15 -1.37 -2.72
CA MET A 82 2.48 -0.79 -2.56
C MET A 82 2.51 0.64 -3.12
N ASP A 83 3.25 1.52 -2.46
CA ASP A 83 3.55 2.85 -2.99
C ASP A 83 4.68 2.78 -4.02
N ALA A 84 4.56 3.55 -5.12
CA ALA A 84 5.54 3.53 -6.22
C ALA A 84 6.89 4.20 -5.88
N ASP A 85 7.03 4.80 -4.68
CA ASP A 85 8.25 5.50 -4.24
C ASP A 85 9.35 4.57 -3.69
N LEU A 86 9.11 3.24 -3.71
CA LEU A 86 10.02 2.19 -3.23
C LEU A 86 10.48 2.35 -1.76
N GLN A 87 9.77 3.13 -0.95
CA GLN A 87 10.06 3.20 0.48
C GLN A 87 9.73 1.88 1.21
N ASP A 88 8.82 1.11 0.64
CA ASP A 88 8.49 -0.22 1.09
C ASP A 88 9.24 -1.23 0.21
N PRO A 89 10.20 -2.00 0.77
CA PRO A 89 11.14 -2.77 -0.03
C PRO A 89 10.46 -3.97 -0.70
N PRO A 90 10.51 -4.10 -2.06
CA PRO A 90 9.97 -5.24 -2.78
C PRO A 90 10.61 -6.58 -2.39
N ALA A 91 11.80 -6.56 -1.78
CA ALA A 91 12.47 -7.76 -1.29
C ALA A 91 11.66 -8.53 -0.24
N LEU A 92 10.75 -7.86 0.49
CA LEU A 92 9.88 -8.49 1.49
C LEU A 92 8.77 -9.36 0.88
N ILE A 93 8.48 -9.21 -0.41
CA ILE A 93 7.40 -9.95 -1.07
C ILE A 93 7.61 -11.47 -0.90
N GLY A 94 8.86 -11.96 -1.02
CA GLY A 94 9.17 -13.36 -0.81
C GLY A 94 8.82 -13.87 0.59
N ASP A 95 9.20 -13.10 1.62
CA ASP A 95 8.89 -13.46 3.01
C ASP A 95 7.38 -13.39 3.29
N MET A 96 6.68 -12.43 2.69
CA MET A 96 5.21 -12.35 2.78
C MET A 96 4.53 -13.56 2.14
N LEU A 97 4.95 -13.94 0.94
CA LEU A 97 4.43 -15.11 0.23
C LEU A 97 4.67 -16.39 1.03
N GLN A 98 5.84 -16.55 1.64
CA GLN A 98 6.14 -17.70 2.49
C GLN A 98 5.20 -17.80 3.70
N LYS A 99 4.91 -16.68 4.36
CA LYS A 99 3.96 -16.66 5.49
C LYS A 99 2.52 -16.92 5.05
N TRP A 100 2.14 -16.41 3.90
CA TRP A 100 0.85 -16.68 3.29
C TRP A 100 0.68 -18.15 2.95
N GLN A 101 1.65 -18.80 2.31
CA GLN A 101 1.67 -20.24 2.07
C GLN A 101 1.63 -21.05 3.37
N GLY A 102 2.17 -20.50 4.47
CA GLY A 102 2.06 -21.05 5.82
C GLY A 102 0.68 -20.89 6.46
N GLY A 103 -0.31 -20.37 5.73
CA GLY A 103 -1.72 -20.26 6.14
C GLY A 103 -2.06 -18.95 6.86
N ALA A 104 -1.28 -17.89 6.71
CA ALA A 104 -1.70 -16.54 7.08
C ALA A 104 -2.58 -15.96 5.96
N GLU A 105 -3.70 -15.32 6.32
CA GLU A 105 -4.61 -14.67 5.37
C GLU A 105 -4.21 -13.21 5.13
N VAL A 106 -3.57 -12.58 6.14
CA VAL A 106 -2.98 -11.24 6.04
C VAL A 106 -1.53 -11.30 6.53
N VAL A 107 -0.60 -10.71 5.77
CA VAL A 107 0.78 -10.55 6.22
C VAL A 107 1.14 -9.06 6.24
N LEU A 108 1.36 -8.54 7.44
CA LEU A 108 1.67 -7.14 7.68
C LEU A 108 3.18 -6.89 7.57
N ALA A 109 3.57 -5.87 6.81
CA ALA A 109 4.92 -5.33 6.90
C ALA A 109 5.00 -4.33 8.06
N LYS A 110 5.71 -4.69 9.11
CA LYS A 110 5.88 -3.88 10.32
C LYS A 110 7.25 -3.21 10.33
N ARG A 111 7.24 -1.90 10.39
CA ARG A 111 8.46 -1.10 10.48
C ARG A 111 9.04 -1.16 11.89
N VAL A 112 10.29 -1.66 12.04
CA VAL A 112 10.97 -1.79 13.34
C VAL A 112 11.85 -0.59 13.68
N ASP A 113 12.40 0.14 12.70
CA ASP A 113 13.25 1.30 12.94
C ASP A 113 12.52 2.61 12.60
N ARG A 114 12.45 3.50 13.60
CA ARG A 114 11.95 4.88 13.50
C ARG A 114 13.00 5.90 13.94
N SER A 115 14.28 5.55 13.92
CA SER A 115 15.36 6.46 14.34
C SER A 115 15.41 7.74 13.49
N THR A 116 14.91 7.69 12.25
CA THR A 116 14.83 8.82 11.33
C THR A 116 13.58 9.70 11.51
N ASP A 117 12.59 9.29 12.30
CA ASP A 117 11.38 10.08 12.53
C ASP A 117 11.63 11.13 13.63
N SER A 118 11.24 12.38 13.37
CA SER A 118 11.29 13.45 14.36
C SER A 118 10.43 13.10 15.58
N TYR A 119 10.91 13.44 16.79
CA TYR A 119 10.24 13.17 18.07
C TYR A 119 8.78 13.67 18.09
N SER A 120 8.50 14.81 17.47
CA SER A 120 7.14 15.37 17.36
C SER A 120 6.21 14.52 16.48
N LYS A 121 6.70 13.96 15.35
CA LYS A 121 5.92 13.06 14.48
C LYS A 121 5.58 11.75 15.16
N ARG A 122 6.52 11.23 15.97
CA ARG A 122 6.33 10.01 16.74
C ARG A 122 5.26 10.17 17.82
N THR A 123 5.28 11.31 18.56
CA THR A 123 4.34 11.57 19.66
C THR A 123 2.92 11.81 19.14
N THR A 124 2.75 12.58 18.06
CA THR A 124 1.44 12.81 17.43
C THR A 124 0.84 11.53 16.85
N ALA A 125 1.63 10.68 16.22
CA ALA A 125 1.16 9.39 15.71
C ALA A 125 0.70 8.46 16.86
N LEU A 126 1.49 8.36 17.94
CA LEU A 126 1.13 7.56 19.11
C LEU A 126 -0.15 8.07 19.79
N MET A 127 -0.31 9.40 19.90
CA MET A 127 -1.51 10.01 20.46
C MET A 127 -2.74 9.74 19.60
N PHE A 128 -2.62 9.81 18.27
CA PHE A 128 -3.66 9.46 17.32
C PHE A 128 -4.10 7.99 17.49
N TYR A 129 -3.16 7.05 17.47
CA TYR A 129 -3.48 5.63 17.63
C TYR A 129 -4.12 5.31 18.98
N ARG A 130 -3.65 5.93 20.08
CA ARG A 130 -4.25 5.77 21.41
C ARG A 130 -5.67 6.32 21.47
N LEU A 131 -5.90 7.50 20.90
CA LEU A 131 -7.23 8.11 20.87
C LEU A 131 -8.19 7.30 19.99
N HIS A 132 -7.75 6.92 18.80
CA HIS A 132 -8.55 6.09 17.89
C HIS A 132 -8.88 4.73 18.52
N ASN A 133 -7.90 4.01 19.09
CA ASN A 133 -8.11 2.72 19.74
C ASN A 133 -8.96 2.83 21.04
N ALA A 134 -9.01 4.01 21.68
CA ALA A 134 -9.87 4.25 22.83
C ALA A 134 -11.33 4.59 22.43
N LEU A 135 -11.52 5.19 21.25
CA LEU A 135 -12.84 5.60 20.74
C LEU A 135 -13.46 4.54 19.82
N SER A 136 -12.65 3.72 19.18
CA SER A 136 -13.11 2.64 18.31
C SER A 136 -12.85 1.28 18.96
N HIS A 137 -13.75 0.32 18.76
CA HIS A 137 -13.55 -1.08 19.16
C HIS A 137 -12.49 -1.81 18.30
N LEU A 138 -11.86 -1.10 17.36
CA LEU A 138 -10.88 -1.62 16.42
C LEU A 138 -9.46 -1.29 16.87
N GLN A 139 -8.63 -2.30 17.06
CA GLN A 139 -7.21 -2.12 17.32
C GLN A 139 -6.45 -2.05 15.99
N ILE A 140 -6.11 -0.84 15.56
CA ILE A 140 -5.20 -0.65 14.41
C ILE A 140 -3.78 -0.97 14.89
N PRO A 141 -3.07 -1.93 14.26
CA PRO A 141 -1.70 -2.28 14.65
C PRO A 141 -0.76 -1.08 14.49
N GLU A 142 0.02 -0.80 15.52
CA GLU A 142 1.03 0.27 15.47
C GLU A 142 2.17 -0.08 14.51
N ASN A 143 2.73 0.93 13.85
CA ASN A 143 3.87 0.82 12.93
C ASN A 143 3.63 -0.01 11.66
N VAL A 144 2.36 -0.23 11.29
CA VAL A 144 1.96 -0.89 10.06
C VAL A 144 1.42 0.16 9.09
N GLY A 145 1.96 0.15 7.86
CA GLY A 145 1.49 0.95 6.73
C GLY A 145 0.42 0.24 5.92
N ASP A 146 0.25 0.70 4.69
CA ASP A 146 -0.64 0.06 3.71
C ASP A 146 0.02 -1.18 3.10
N TYR A 147 1.36 -1.29 3.16
CA TYR A 147 2.15 -2.39 2.64
C TYR A 147 1.88 -3.68 3.42
N ARG A 148 1.15 -4.58 2.78
CA ARG A 148 0.72 -5.88 3.32
C ARG A 148 0.39 -6.83 2.20
N LEU A 149 0.41 -8.13 2.46
CA LEU A 149 -0.20 -9.14 1.61
C LEU A 149 -1.60 -9.48 2.16
N MET A 150 -2.56 -9.60 1.28
CA MET A 150 -3.93 -10.01 1.58
C MET A 150 -4.30 -11.20 0.69
N ASP A 151 -4.76 -12.29 1.28
CA ASP A 151 -5.36 -13.41 0.58
C ASP A 151 -6.62 -12.97 -0.20
N ARG A 152 -7.01 -13.71 -1.22
CA ARG A 152 -8.21 -13.45 -2.02
C ARG A 152 -9.47 -13.35 -1.15
N VAL A 153 -9.60 -14.18 -0.13
CA VAL A 153 -10.76 -14.15 0.79
C VAL A 153 -10.86 -12.79 1.53
N VAL A 154 -9.71 -12.21 1.89
CA VAL A 154 -9.65 -10.88 2.52
C VAL A 154 -10.06 -9.78 1.54
N VAL A 155 -9.53 -9.85 0.31
CA VAL A 155 -9.85 -8.90 -0.76
C VAL A 155 -11.35 -8.95 -1.10
N ASP A 156 -11.91 -10.15 -1.22
CA ASP A 156 -13.34 -10.31 -1.53
C ASP A 156 -14.23 -9.79 -0.39
N ALA A 157 -13.83 -9.96 0.87
CA ALA A 157 -14.51 -9.37 2.01
C ALA A 157 -14.45 -7.82 1.97
N LEU A 158 -13.29 -7.24 1.64
CA LEU A 158 -13.15 -5.79 1.48
C LEU A 158 -14.02 -5.23 0.34
N LYS A 159 -14.12 -5.96 -0.77
CA LYS A 159 -14.99 -5.57 -1.91
C LYS A 159 -16.47 -5.51 -1.56
N GLN A 160 -16.92 -6.30 -0.58
CA GLN A 160 -18.33 -6.31 -0.13
C GLN A 160 -18.70 -5.13 0.78
N LEU A 161 -17.72 -4.37 1.28
CA LEU A 161 -17.97 -3.24 2.16
C LEU A 161 -18.54 -2.05 1.35
N PRO A 162 -19.71 -1.50 1.76
CA PRO A 162 -20.43 -0.49 0.98
C PRO A 162 -19.90 0.94 1.16
N GLU A 163 -18.90 1.15 1.99
CA GLU A 163 -18.39 2.47 2.33
C GLU A 163 -17.85 3.20 1.11
N ARG A 164 -18.36 4.43 0.87
CA ARG A 164 -17.91 5.30 -0.23
C ARG A 164 -16.65 6.09 0.13
N GLN A 165 -16.53 6.49 1.40
CA GLN A 165 -15.31 7.09 1.95
C GLN A 165 -14.56 5.99 2.71
N ARG A 166 -13.54 5.42 2.07
CA ARG A 166 -12.81 4.29 2.62
C ARG A 166 -11.56 4.79 3.36
N PHE A 167 -11.51 4.60 4.66
CA PHE A 167 -10.30 4.67 5.45
C PHE A 167 -9.67 3.26 5.47
N MET A 168 -8.83 2.97 4.48
CA MET A 168 -8.36 1.61 4.23
C MET A 168 -7.68 0.97 5.44
N LYS A 169 -6.93 1.73 6.25
CA LYS A 169 -6.31 1.20 7.48
C LYS A 169 -7.33 0.69 8.50
N GLY A 170 -8.45 1.38 8.65
CA GLY A 170 -9.56 0.95 9.48
C GLY A 170 -10.24 -0.28 8.91
N LEU A 171 -10.55 -0.29 7.62
CA LEU A 171 -11.19 -1.42 6.95
C LEU A 171 -10.34 -2.68 7.01
N PHE A 172 -9.04 -2.58 6.80
CA PHE A 172 -8.11 -3.70 6.94
C PHE A 172 -8.09 -4.30 8.36
N ALA A 173 -8.22 -3.48 9.39
CA ALA A 173 -8.30 -3.96 10.77
C ALA A 173 -9.69 -4.56 11.08
N TRP A 174 -10.75 -4.00 10.46
CA TRP A 174 -12.13 -4.39 10.74
C TRP A 174 -12.48 -5.80 10.24
N VAL A 175 -11.94 -6.21 9.10
CA VAL A 175 -12.23 -7.53 8.52
C VAL A 175 -11.69 -8.72 9.31
N GLY A 176 -10.65 -8.54 10.17
CA GLY A 176 -10.31 -9.45 11.26
C GLY A 176 -9.79 -10.84 10.88
N PHE A 177 -9.01 -10.97 9.82
CA PHE A 177 -8.45 -12.24 9.35
C PHE A 177 -7.18 -12.70 10.08
N LYS A 178 -6.79 -13.98 9.90
CA LYS A 178 -5.57 -14.55 10.49
C LYS A 178 -4.32 -13.84 10.00
N THR A 179 -3.66 -13.14 10.91
CA THR A 179 -2.58 -12.21 10.57
C THR A 179 -1.21 -12.75 11.00
N ALA A 180 -0.21 -12.62 10.11
CA ALA A 180 1.21 -12.76 10.41
C ALA A 180 1.93 -11.42 10.18
N THR A 181 3.18 -11.31 10.64
CA THR A 181 3.98 -10.08 10.50
C THR A 181 5.36 -10.40 9.95
N VAL A 182 5.83 -9.55 9.02
CA VAL A 182 7.22 -9.47 8.57
C VAL A 182 7.78 -8.13 9.03
N GLU A 183 8.94 -8.15 9.68
CA GLU A 183 9.57 -6.94 10.20
C GLU A 183 10.63 -6.43 9.22
N TYR A 184 10.71 -5.10 9.04
CA TYR A 184 11.72 -4.47 8.18
C TYR A 184 12.18 -3.12 8.72
N ALA A 185 13.42 -2.75 8.36
CA ALA A 185 13.91 -1.39 8.50
C ALA A 185 13.62 -0.62 7.20
N ARG A 186 13.06 0.58 7.30
CA ARG A 186 12.73 1.41 6.14
C ARG A 186 13.96 2.17 5.68
N ASP A 187 14.32 2.05 4.41
CA ASP A 187 15.36 2.86 3.81
C ASP A 187 14.96 4.34 3.71
N ALA A 188 15.96 5.24 3.71
CA ALA A 188 15.73 6.67 3.52
C ALA A 188 15.15 6.90 2.11
N ARG A 189 14.23 7.87 1.98
CA ARG A 189 13.67 8.28 0.68
C ARG A 189 14.78 8.59 -0.32
N LEU A 190 14.74 7.95 -1.48
CA LEU A 190 15.68 8.21 -2.56
C LEU A 190 15.36 9.52 -3.30
N VAL A 191 14.09 9.92 -3.40
CA VAL A 191 13.65 11.16 -4.09
C VAL A 191 12.35 11.69 -3.46
N GLY A 192 12.23 13.02 -3.30
CA GLY A 192 10.98 13.73 -3.02
C GLY A 192 10.77 14.23 -1.58
N ASP A 193 10.09 15.39 -1.48
CA ASP A 193 9.71 16.02 -0.22
C ASP A 193 8.33 15.56 0.27
N SER A 194 8.16 15.50 1.61
CA SER A 194 6.89 15.16 2.25
C SER A 194 5.83 16.24 1.99
N LYS A 195 4.78 15.92 1.21
CA LYS A 195 3.67 16.83 0.89
C LYS A 195 2.58 16.93 1.98
N PHE A 196 2.79 16.32 3.15
CA PHE A 196 1.81 16.36 4.24
C PHE A 196 1.98 17.61 5.11
N SER A 197 0.99 18.53 5.06
CA SER A 197 0.85 19.63 6.03
C SER A 197 0.03 19.15 7.24
N GLY A 198 0.26 19.76 8.43
CA GLY A 198 -0.46 19.43 9.68
C GLY A 198 -1.99 19.55 9.57
N TRP A 199 -2.49 20.45 8.70
CA TRP A 199 -3.92 20.61 8.40
C TRP A 199 -4.54 19.41 7.68
N LYS A 200 -3.79 18.81 6.75
CA LYS A 200 -4.24 17.57 6.07
C LYS A 200 -4.31 16.37 7.02
N LEU A 201 -3.39 16.29 7.97
CA LEU A 201 -3.42 15.26 9.02
C LEU A 201 -4.63 15.42 9.95
N TRP A 202 -5.03 16.65 10.27
CA TRP A 202 -6.20 16.94 11.10
C TRP A 202 -7.51 16.55 10.39
N ASN A 203 -7.68 16.94 9.13
CA ASN A 203 -8.86 16.54 8.34
C ASN A 203 -8.95 15.01 8.16
N PHE A 204 -7.83 14.35 7.90
CA PHE A 204 -7.77 12.89 7.79
C PHE A 204 -8.15 12.18 9.11
N ALA A 205 -7.81 12.79 10.26
CA ALA A 205 -8.21 12.27 11.57
C ALA A 205 -9.73 12.38 11.82
N ILE A 206 -10.37 13.43 11.29
CA ILE A 206 -11.82 13.65 11.41
C ILE A 206 -12.60 12.72 10.45
N GLU A 207 -12.07 12.44 9.26
CA GLU A 207 -12.68 11.53 8.29
C GLU A 207 -12.65 10.06 8.73
N GLY A 208 -11.79 9.70 9.70
CA GLY A 208 -11.65 8.35 10.25
C GLY A 208 -12.49 8.06 11.51
N ILE A 209 -13.27 9.04 11.98
CA ILE A 209 -14.21 8.91 13.11
C ILE A 209 -15.64 8.85 12.59
#